data_2539bed1dc650c15de49d3c5f26c0857
#
_entry.id   2539bed1dc650c15de49d3c5f26c0857
#
_cell.length_a   1.000
_cell.length_b   1.000
_cell.length_c   1.000
_cell.angle_alpha   90.00
_cell.angle_beta   90.00
_cell.angle_gamma   90.00
#
_symmetry.space_group_name_H-M   'P 1'
#
loop_
_entity.id
_entity.type
_entity.pdbx_description
1 polymer ?
#
loop_
_entity_poly.entity_id
_entity_poly.type
_entity_poly.pdbx_seq_one_letter_code
_entity_poly.pdbx_strand_id
1 'polypeptide(L)'
;MGTLREECGVFGVFSPQRGRLAATAYYGLFALQHRGQESCGIVVNDDGLFRAYKDTGLVEDVFTPRVIDGLGEGNMVVGHVRYGTTGCGDRLNSQPIVVNHIKGRMALAHNGNITNSLELRKELELGGSIFHTTSDTEVISYLITKERLTSPSIEEAVNRAMHKIKGAYSLVVMSPSKLIAVRDENGFRPLCYGQCADGSYVVASESCALDTVGARFIRDIKPGEIVVFTKDGARAIEDHCNKAPEGLCVFEYIYFSRPDSVVEGCSVHSARLRAGAFLALEHPVQADVVVGVPDSGIDAAVGYARQSGIPYGIGLIKNKYIGRTFIAPGQSNREDKVHIKLNTVSSTLAGKRVVLIDDSIVRGTTSARLVRLVRDAGAREIHLRISAPPFLNPCYFGTDIDSREGLIACNHSLEEIRGIIGVDSLGYLSVDSARKIAAEGNCKGYCTGCFSGEYPAELPAATEKNKFEKRISESEETE
;
A
#
# COMPACT_ATOMS: atom_id res chain seq x y z
N MET A 1 -9.00 -8.90 15.11
CA MET A 1 -9.57 -8.24 13.93
C MET A 1 -8.53 -8.26 12.85
N GLY A 2 -8.76 -8.91 11.74
CA GLY A 2 -7.74 -9.03 10.69
C GLY A 2 -8.39 -8.99 9.34
N THR A 3 -8.71 -7.79 8.90
CA THR A 3 -8.70 -7.47 7.48
C THR A 3 -7.26 -7.18 7.12
N LEU A 4 -6.81 -7.58 5.94
CA LEU A 4 -5.59 -7.06 5.32
C LEU A 4 -5.60 -5.56 5.47
N ARG A 5 -4.51 -5.04 5.99
CA ARG A 5 -4.34 -3.63 6.20
C ARG A 5 -3.58 -3.07 5.00
N GLU A 6 -3.95 -1.86 4.64
CA GLU A 6 -3.50 -1.17 3.43
C GLU A 6 -2.06 -0.70 3.58
N GLU A 7 -1.47 -0.25 2.51
CA GLU A 7 -0.10 0.21 2.44
C GLU A 7 -0.05 1.72 2.30
N CYS A 8 1.10 2.31 2.69
CA CYS A 8 1.34 3.74 2.58
C CYS A 8 1.26 4.26 1.13
N GLY A 9 0.99 5.56 0.98
CA GLY A 9 1.08 6.27 -0.29
C GLY A 9 1.97 7.49 -0.15
N VAL A 10 2.90 7.68 -1.10
CA VAL A 10 3.78 8.83 -1.20
C VAL A 10 3.38 9.73 -2.37
N PHE A 11 3.55 11.04 -2.17
CA PHE A 11 3.27 12.04 -3.19
C PHE A 11 4.29 13.18 -3.11
N GLY A 12 4.70 13.73 -4.24
CA GLY A 12 5.62 14.86 -4.29
C GLY A 12 5.41 15.73 -5.51
N VAL A 13 5.65 17.05 -5.40
CA VAL A 13 5.66 17.98 -6.53
C VAL A 13 6.91 18.83 -6.49
N PHE A 14 7.56 18.95 -7.63
CA PHE A 14 8.56 19.97 -7.91
C PHE A 14 8.00 20.94 -8.96
N SER A 15 7.84 22.20 -8.59
CA SER A 15 7.35 23.24 -9.52
C SER A 15 8.48 24.23 -9.86
N PRO A 16 8.61 24.62 -11.15
CA PRO A 16 9.53 25.67 -11.54
C PRO A 16 9.07 27.05 -11.01
N GLN A 17 7.82 27.19 -10.61
CA GLN A 17 7.23 28.40 -10.08
C GLN A 17 6.70 28.19 -8.66
N ARG A 18 6.72 29.26 -7.87
CA ARG A 18 6.12 29.28 -6.56
C ARG A 18 4.60 29.30 -6.68
N GLY A 19 3.91 28.46 -5.87
CA GLY A 19 2.44 28.36 -5.91
C GLY A 19 1.86 27.66 -4.68
N ARG A 20 0.55 27.47 -4.67
CA ARG A 20 -0.21 26.81 -3.57
C ARG A 20 -0.14 25.28 -3.66
N LEU A 21 1.06 24.73 -3.62
CA LEU A 21 1.30 23.29 -3.81
C LEU A 21 0.69 22.40 -2.72
N ALA A 22 0.37 22.95 -1.54
CA ALA A 22 -0.34 22.21 -0.49
C ALA A 22 -1.71 21.70 -0.97
N ALA A 23 -2.43 22.50 -1.78
CA ALA A 23 -3.72 22.08 -2.36
C ALA A 23 -3.53 20.95 -3.39
N THR A 24 -2.48 21.02 -4.22
CA THR A 24 -2.15 19.95 -5.16
C THR A 24 -1.81 18.65 -4.42
N ALA A 25 -1.01 18.74 -3.33
CA ALA A 25 -0.70 17.59 -2.49
C ALA A 25 -1.95 17.02 -1.81
N TYR A 26 -2.86 17.86 -1.34
CA TYR A 26 -4.14 17.43 -0.78
C TYR A 26 -4.91 16.53 -1.77
N TYR A 27 -5.08 16.97 -3.03
CA TYR A 27 -5.77 16.18 -4.04
C TYR A 27 -5.04 14.89 -4.40
N GLY A 28 -3.71 14.95 -4.52
CA GLY A 28 -2.89 13.75 -4.76
C GLY A 28 -2.99 12.73 -3.63
N LEU A 29 -2.94 13.18 -2.36
CA LEU A 29 -3.10 12.31 -1.20
C LEU A 29 -4.53 11.79 -1.07
N PHE A 30 -5.54 12.60 -1.40
CA PHE A 30 -6.93 12.15 -1.42
C PHE A 30 -7.14 11.02 -2.44
N ALA A 31 -6.50 11.12 -3.62
CA ALA A 31 -6.51 10.04 -4.61
C ALA A 31 -5.82 8.75 -4.10
N LEU A 32 -4.83 8.88 -3.18
CA LEU A 32 -4.12 7.77 -2.55
C LEU A 32 -4.70 7.33 -1.20
N GLN A 33 -5.84 7.89 -0.76
CA GLN A 33 -6.41 7.63 0.57
C GLN A 33 -6.71 6.14 0.81
N HIS A 34 -6.98 5.37 -0.23
CA HIS A 34 -7.21 3.93 -0.15
C HIS A 34 -5.98 3.18 0.37
N ARG A 35 -4.77 3.73 0.19
CA ARG A 35 -3.50 3.13 0.66
C ARG A 35 -3.24 3.37 2.15
N GLY A 36 -3.68 4.51 2.71
CA GLY A 36 -3.43 4.82 4.11
C GLY A 36 -4.54 5.65 4.74
N GLN A 37 -5.07 5.21 5.88
CA GLN A 37 -6.23 5.81 6.55
C GLN A 37 -5.99 6.12 8.04
N GLU A 38 -4.78 5.91 8.55
CA GLU A 38 -4.46 6.17 9.96
C GLU A 38 -3.96 7.59 10.21
N SER A 39 -3.09 8.05 9.34
CA SER A 39 -2.53 9.40 9.43
C SER A 39 -2.10 9.92 8.07
N CYS A 40 -1.97 11.22 7.96
CA CYS A 40 -1.45 11.87 6.76
C CYS A 40 -0.65 13.11 7.11
N GLY A 41 0.18 13.56 6.16
CA GLY A 41 1.00 14.75 6.34
C GLY A 41 1.41 15.39 5.04
N ILE A 42 1.64 16.70 5.08
CA ILE A 42 2.14 17.51 3.98
C ILE A 42 3.25 18.42 4.50
N VAL A 43 4.34 18.50 3.74
CA VAL A 43 5.46 19.42 3.96
C VAL A 43 5.65 20.26 2.71
N VAL A 44 5.52 21.57 2.83
CA VAL A 44 5.78 22.54 1.76
C VAL A 44 7.14 23.18 1.96
N ASN A 45 7.91 23.30 0.90
CA ASN A 45 9.17 24.02 0.86
C ASN A 45 9.01 25.34 0.10
N ASP A 46 9.26 26.44 0.80
CA ASP A 46 9.30 27.78 0.28
C ASP A 46 10.76 28.28 0.32
N ASP A 47 11.52 28.01 -0.73
CA ASP A 47 12.93 28.42 -0.88
C ASP A 47 13.80 28.06 0.36
N GLY A 48 13.67 26.82 0.83
CA GLY A 48 14.40 26.31 2.02
C GLY A 48 13.67 26.46 3.34
N LEU A 49 12.56 27.19 3.40
CA LEU A 49 11.66 27.24 4.55
C LEU A 49 10.63 26.12 4.46
N PHE A 50 10.73 25.13 5.35
CA PHE A 50 9.79 24.02 5.40
C PHE A 50 8.66 24.33 6.36
N ARG A 51 7.42 24.22 5.87
CA ARG A 51 6.20 24.24 6.69
C ARG A 51 5.56 22.87 6.61
N ALA A 52 5.31 22.28 7.77
CA ALA A 52 4.80 20.92 7.88
C ALA A 52 3.52 20.89 8.70
N TYR A 53 2.56 20.09 8.26
CA TYR A 53 1.42 19.70 9.07
C TYR A 53 1.17 18.21 8.86
N LYS A 54 0.96 17.48 9.95
CA LYS A 54 0.65 16.05 9.95
C LYS A 54 -0.16 15.70 11.17
N ASP A 55 -1.13 14.81 10.99
CA ASP A 55 -1.97 14.34 12.09
C ASP A 55 -2.56 12.95 11.78
N THR A 56 -3.18 12.35 12.78
CA THR A 56 -3.96 11.12 12.66
C THR A 56 -5.34 11.45 12.07
N GLY A 57 -5.82 10.61 11.16
CA GLY A 57 -7.10 10.78 10.48
C GLY A 57 -6.99 10.71 8.96
N LEU A 58 -8.14 10.86 8.30
CA LEU A 58 -8.22 10.92 6.85
C LEU A 58 -7.74 12.28 6.33
N VAL A 59 -7.36 12.33 5.05
CA VAL A 59 -6.88 13.54 4.40
C VAL A 59 -7.88 14.70 4.52
N GLU A 60 -9.17 14.43 4.34
CA GLU A 60 -10.23 15.44 4.45
C GLU A 60 -10.45 15.96 5.88
N ASP A 61 -10.24 15.10 6.88
CA ASP A 61 -10.38 15.47 8.30
C ASP A 61 -9.20 16.32 8.79
N VAL A 62 -7.98 15.95 8.34
CA VAL A 62 -6.72 16.57 8.77
C VAL A 62 -6.45 17.89 8.05
N PHE A 63 -6.67 17.94 6.73
CA PHE A 63 -6.34 19.09 5.89
C PHE A 63 -7.57 19.98 5.61
N THR A 64 -8.04 20.66 6.65
CA THR A 64 -9.05 21.72 6.48
C THR A 64 -8.53 22.89 5.64
N PRO A 65 -9.38 23.72 5.02
CA PRO A 65 -8.94 24.91 4.27
C PRO A 65 -7.95 25.79 5.07
N ARG A 66 -8.19 25.98 6.37
CA ARG A 66 -7.31 26.74 7.25
C ARG A 66 -5.91 26.13 7.37
N VAL A 67 -5.81 24.80 7.45
CA VAL A 67 -4.52 24.09 7.52
C VAL A 67 -3.78 24.22 6.19
N ILE A 68 -4.46 24.02 5.06
CA ILE A 68 -3.89 24.16 3.72
C ILE A 68 -3.36 25.60 3.51
N ASP A 69 -4.15 26.62 3.88
CA ASP A 69 -3.71 28.02 3.79
C ASP A 69 -2.53 28.31 4.72
N GLY A 70 -2.49 27.70 5.91
CA GLY A 70 -1.39 27.82 6.86
C GLY A 70 -0.05 27.24 6.37
N LEU A 71 -0.08 26.26 5.46
CA LEU A 71 1.11 25.72 4.80
C LEU A 71 1.71 26.69 3.77
N GLY A 72 0.92 27.65 3.29
CA GLY A 72 1.36 28.73 2.42
C GLY A 72 1.72 28.28 1.02
N GLU A 73 2.54 29.10 0.37
CA GLU A 73 3.06 28.85 -0.97
C GLU A 73 4.48 28.27 -0.92
N GLY A 74 4.87 27.57 -1.97
CA GLY A 74 6.22 27.01 -2.13
C GLY A 74 6.46 26.54 -3.56
N ASN A 75 7.64 26.04 -3.81
CA ASN A 75 8.03 25.47 -5.10
C ASN A 75 8.20 23.95 -5.05
N MET A 76 8.16 23.34 -3.86
CA MET A 76 8.14 21.89 -3.67
C MET A 76 7.20 21.48 -2.55
N VAL A 77 6.64 20.29 -2.66
CA VAL A 77 5.80 19.68 -1.62
C VAL A 77 6.03 18.17 -1.59
N VAL A 78 6.01 17.61 -0.38
CA VAL A 78 5.98 16.16 -0.14
C VAL A 78 4.80 15.85 0.74
N GLY A 79 4.04 14.83 0.38
CA GLY A 79 2.88 14.33 1.10
C GLY A 79 2.94 12.83 1.34
N HIS A 80 2.22 12.39 2.36
CA HIS A 80 2.12 10.98 2.74
C HIS A 80 0.76 10.64 3.31
N VAL A 81 0.24 9.47 2.96
CA VAL A 81 -0.85 8.79 3.67
C VAL A 81 -0.30 7.50 4.27
N ARG A 82 -0.55 7.29 5.57
CA ARG A 82 0.06 6.19 6.33
C ARG A 82 -0.97 5.13 6.68
N TYR A 83 -0.52 3.90 6.55
CA TYR A 83 -1.01 2.77 7.30
C TYR A 83 0.13 2.20 8.15
N GLY A 84 -0.08 1.93 9.44
CA GLY A 84 0.96 1.50 10.36
C GLY A 84 1.33 0.03 10.18
N THR A 85 2.39 -0.24 9.44
CA THR A 85 3.02 -1.58 9.37
C THR A 85 4.08 -1.76 10.45
N THR A 86 4.81 -0.70 10.78
CA THR A 86 5.84 -0.64 11.82
C THR A 86 5.63 0.61 12.66
N GLY A 87 5.67 0.46 13.99
CA GLY A 87 5.44 1.56 14.95
C GLY A 87 3.96 1.75 15.32
N CYS A 88 3.73 2.33 16.51
CA CYS A 88 2.38 2.68 16.98
C CYS A 88 1.70 3.64 16.02
N GLY A 89 0.36 3.56 15.90
CA GLY A 89 -0.49 4.49 15.17
C GLY A 89 -0.52 5.90 15.78
N ASP A 90 0.61 6.39 16.27
CA ASP A 90 0.78 7.67 16.93
C ASP A 90 1.14 8.76 15.91
N ARG A 91 0.74 9.99 16.21
CA ARG A 91 1.09 11.20 15.46
C ARG A 91 2.60 11.35 15.25
N LEU A 92 3.43 10.87 16.17
CA LEU A 92 4.88 10.91 16.05
C LEU A 92 5.40 10.13 14.83
N ASN A 93 4.78 8.98 14.55
CA ASN A 93 5.11 8.12 13.41
C ASN A 93 4.49 8.60 12.08
N SER A 94 3.66 9.65 12.09
CA SER A 94 3.10 10.22 10.88
C SER A 94 4.20 10.83 10.01
N GLN A 95 4.09 10.65 8.71
CA GLN A 95 5.04 11.16 7.72
C GLN A 95 4.42 12.33 6.92
N PRO A 96 5.24 13.16 6.24
CA PRO A 96 6.70 13.08 6.09
C PRO A 96 7.48 13.37 7.38
N ILE A 97 8.67 12.74 7.50
CA ILE A 97 9.62 13.05 8.57
C ILE A 97 10.47 14.23 8.12
N VAL A 98 10.57 15.25 8.96
CA VAL A 98 11.39 16.45 8.70
C VAL A 98 12.57 16.46 9.66
N VAL A 99 13.77 16.55 9.09
CA VAL A 99 15.01 16.66 9.86
C VAL A 99 15.77 17.94 9.51
N ASN A 100 16.39 18.53 10.52
CA ASN A 100 17.31 19.66 10.39
C ASN A 100 18.73 19.15 10.63
N HIS A 101 19.63 19.44 9.72
CA HIS A 101 21.02 19.05 9.85
C HIS A 101 21.96 20.16 9.33
N ILE A 102 23.25 20.04 9.58
CA ILE A 102 24.23 21.09 9.28
C ILE A 102 24.27 21.53 7.79
N LYS A 103 23.82 20.68 6.88
CA LYS A 103 23.74 21.01 5.44
C LYS A 103 22.38 21.52 5.00
N GLY A 104 21.43 21.75 5.92
CA GLY A 104 20.10 22.27 5.63
C GLY A 104 18.97 21.41 6.20
N ARG A 105 17.81 21.46 5.56
CA ARG A 105 16.62 20.68 5.91
C ARG A 105 16.37 19.56 4.91
N MET A 106 15.72 18.50 5.39
CA MET A 106 15.26 17.42 4.54
C MET A 106 13.88 16.97 5.03
N ALA A 107 12.97 16.67 4.10
CA ALA A 107 11.74 15.97 4.37
C ALA A 107 11.71 14.65 3.60
N LEU A 108 11.21 13.58 4.22
CA LEU A 108 11.20 12.23 3.67
C LEU A 108 9.83 11.59 3.86
N ALA A 109 9.26 11.07 2.79
CA ALA A 109 8.10 10.18 2.78
C ALA A 109 8.52 8.79 2.25
N HIS A 110 8.03 7.74 2.90
CA HIS A 110 8.40 6.35 2.64
C HIS A 110 7.16 5.45 2.54
N ASN A 111 7.12 4.64 1.50
CA ASN A 111 6.21 3.51 1.35
C ASN A 111 7.03 2.22 1.25
N GLY A 112 6.83 1.31 2.20
CA GLY A 112 7.52 0.03 2.29
C GLY A 112 7.88 -0.36 3.72
N ASN A 113 8.85 -1.26 3.85
CA ASN A 113 9.42 -1.69 5.12
C ASN A 113 10.86 -2.18 4.91
N ILE A 114 11.82 -1.60 5.62
CA ILE A 114 13.22 -2.03 5.52
C ILE A 114 13.48 -3.18 6.50
N THR A 115 14.08 -4.25 5.99
CA THR A 115 14.28 -5.51 6.74
C THR A 115 15.40 -5.42 7.77
N ASN A 116 16.35 -4.50 7.61
CA ASN A 116 17.47 -4.29 8.52
C ASN A 116 17.35 -3.02 9.38
N SER A 117 16.12 -2.53 9.59
CA SER A 117 15.88 -1.29 10.37
C SER A 117 16.44 -1.34 11.79
N LEU A 118 16.30 -2.47 12.48
CA LEU A 118 16.79 -2.64 13.86
C LEU A 118 18.32 -2.62 13.96
N GLU A 119 18.99 -3.25 13.01
CA GLU A 119 20.45 -3.25 12.91
C GLU A 119 20.98 -1.81 12.68
N LEU A 120 20.44 -1.14 11.67
CA LEU A 120 20.83 0.22 11.32
C LEU A 120 20.51 1.19 12.46
N ARG A 121 19.35 1.04 13.12
CA ARG A 121 18.97 1.83 14.27
C ARG A 121 19.98 1.68 15.40
N LYS A 122 20.34 0.44 15.76
CA LYS A 122 21.33 0.15 16.81
C LYS A 122 22.71 0.77 16.48
N GLU A 123 23.17 0.66 15.23
CA GLU A 123 24.41 1.30 14.78
C GLU A 123 24.36 2.84 14.96
N LEU A 124 23.24 3.45 14.56
CA LEU A 124 23.05 4.90 14.67
C LEU A 124 22.95 5.36 16.13
N GLU A 125 22.22 4.63 16.99
CA GLU A 125 22.11 4.92 18.44
C GLU A 125 23.46 4.82 19.14
N LEU A 126 24.26 3.78 18.84
CA LEU A 126 25.63 3.65 19.35
C LEU A 126 26.55 4.78 18.84
N GLY A 127 26.25 5.35 17.68
CA GLY A 127 26.91 6.53 17.13
C GLY A 127 26.40 7.86 17.71
N GLY A 128 25.47 7.82 18.68
CA GLY A 128 24.94 9.01 19.37
C GLY A 128 23.67 9.60 18.73
N SER A 129 23.03 8.94 17.77
CA SER A 129 21.75 9.40 17.21
C SER A 129 20.62 9.19 18.23
N ILE A 130 19.72 10.19 18.35
CA ILE A 130 18.57 10.16 19.25
C ILE A 130 17.32 10.07 18.37
N PHE A 131 16.55 9.00 18.53
CA PHE A 131 15.33 8.76 17.78
C PHE A 131 14.09 9.27 18.51
N HIS A 132 13.15 9.84 17.78
CA HIS A 132 11.90 10.39 18.29
C HIS A 132 10.68 9.53 17.92
N THR A 133 10.86 8.60 16.96
CA THR A 133 9.81 7.71 16.46
C THR A 133 10.25 6.25 16.53
N THR A 134 9.32 5.34 16.36
CA THR A 134 9.61 3.90 16.19
C THR A 134 9.62 3.49 14.71
N SER A 135 9.42 4.46 13.80
CA SER A 135 9.35 4.21 12.35
C SER A 135 10.75 3.95 11.76
N ASP A 136 10.82 2.99 10.86
CA ASP A 136 11.99 2.72 10.01
C ASP A 136 12.34 3.90 9.08
N THR A 137 11.37 4.74 8.76
CA THR A 137 11.57 5.97 7.98
C THR A 137 12.52 6.95 8.66
N GLU A 138 12.50 7.02 10.00
CA GLU A 138 13.44 7.85 10.73
C GLU A 138 14.87 7.28 10.62
N VAL A 139 15.02 5.96 10.62
CA VAL A 139 16.32 5.29 10.39
C VAL A 139 16.88 5.68 9.01
N ILE A 140 16.05 5.62 7.97
CA ILE A 140 16.43 6.04 6.61
C ILE A 140 16.87 7.50 6.61
N SER A 141 16.13 8.38 7.29
CA SER A 141 16.44 9.81 7.34
C SER A 141 17.79 10.11 8.01
N TYR A 142 18.08 9.42 9.11
CA TYR A 142 19.38 9.55 9.79
C TYR A 142 20.52 9.00 8.96
N LEU A 143 20.31 7.88 8.26
CA LEU A 143 21.32 7.31 7.39
C LEU A 143 21.69 8.26 6.25
N ILE A 144 20.68 8.83 5.56
CA ILE A 144 20.89 9.81 4.48
C ILE A 144 21.62 11.05 5.03
N THR A 145 21.25 11.56 6.22
CA THR A 145 21.91 12.73 6.82
C THR A 145 23.35 12.43 7.22
N LYS A 146 23.64 11.23 7.74
CA LYS A 146 25.01 10.79 8.04
C LYS A 146 25.87 10.76 6.79
N GLU A 147 25.39 10.14 5.71
CA GLU A 147 26.07 10.13 4.41
C GLU A 147 26.23 11.54 3.83
N ARG A 148 25.28 12.44 4.05
CA ARG A 148 25.33 13.82 3.55
C ARG A 148 26.45 14.64 4.16
N LEU A 149 26.99 14.28 5.32
CA LEU A 149 28.12 14.97 5.92
C LEU A 149 29.37 14.93 5.03
N THR A 150 29.59 13.81 4.36
CA THR A 150 30.77 13.56 3.51
C THR A 150 30.47 13.58 2.01
N SER A 151 29.19 13.57 1.61
CA SER A 151 28.81 13.60 0.19
C SER A 151 28.73 15.03 -0.35
N PRO A 152 29.06 15.25 -1.63
CA PRO A 152 28.99 16.57 -2.27
C PRO A 152 27.54 17.05 -2.46
N SER A 153 26.58 16.13 -2.64
CA SER A 153 25.17 16.44 -2.88
C SER A 153 24.24 15.51 -2.10
N ILE A 154 22.96 15.85 -2.04
CA ILE A 154 21.94 15.03 -1.35
C ILE A 154 21.65 13.75 -2.14
N GLU A 155 21.60 13.80 -3.46
CA GLU A 155 21.40 12.61 -4.29
C GLU A 155 22.56 11.62 -4.16
N GLU A 156 23.78 12.09 -4.01
CA GLU A 156 24.93 11.22 -3.71
C GLU A 156 24.82 10.59 -2.31
N ALA A 157 24.32 11.34 -1.33
CA ALA A 157 24.07 10.81 0.01
C ALA A 157 22.99 9.73 -0.01
N VAL A 158 21.93 9.93 -0.79
CA VAL A 158 20.87 8.94 -1.01
C VAL A 158 21.45 7.69 -1.70
N ASN A 159 22.23 7.88 -2.76
CA ASN A 159 22.90 6.79 -3.49
C ASN A 159 23.78 5.93 -2.55
N ARG A 160 24.56 6.55 -1.66
CA ARG A 160 25.37 5.83 -0.65
C ARG A 160 24.51 5.14 0.41
N ALA A 161 23.41 5.76 0.83
CA ALA A 161 22.50 5.16 1.78
C ALA A 161 21.83 3.89 1.22
N MET A 162 21.50 3.85 -0.06
CA MET A 162 20.91 2.67 -0.71
C MET A 162 21.79 1.42 -0.61
N HIS A 163 23.13 1.54 -0.60
CA HIS A 163 24.01 0.39 -0.36
C HIS A 163 23.87 -0.25 1.03
N LYS A 164 23.27 0.44 1.99
CA LYS A 164 23.13 -0.01 3.38
C LYS A 164 21.72 -0.46 3.72
N ILE A 165 20.73 0.07 3.03
CA ILE A 165 19.32 -0.22 3.28
C ILE A 165 18.94 -1.51 2.56
N LYS A 166 18.28 -2.44 3.29
CA LYS A 166 17.73 -3.68 2.73
C LYS A 166 16.22 -3.69 2.90
N GLY A 167 15.51 -4.31 1.95
CA GLY A 167 14.06 -4.47 1.97
C GLY A 167 13.33 -3.55 1.00
N ALA A 168 12.06 -3.27 1.28
CA ALA A 168 11.19 -2.53 0.37
C ALA A 168 11.15 -1.04 0.72
N TYR A 169 11.40 -0.17 -0.27
CA TYR A 169 11.22 1.26 -0.10
C TYR A 169 10.96 2.00 -1.42
N SER A 170 9.88 2.77 -1.44
CA SER A 170 9.66 3.86 -2.39
C SER A 170 9.70 5.16 -1.61
N LEU A 171 10.68 6.03 -1.91
CA LEU A 171 10.93 7.26 -1.16
C LEU A 171 10.68 8.49 -2.01
N VAL A 172 10.14 9.53 -1.36
CA VAL A 172 10.16 10.90 -1.87
C VAL A 172 10.93 11.76 -0.87
N VAL A 173 12.10 12.24 -1.29
CA VAL A 173 13.01 13.05 -0.49
C VAL A 173 13.01 14.48 -1.01
N MET A 174 12.80 15.45 -0.14
CA MET A 174 12.85 16.88 -0.46
C MET A 174 13.97 17.56 0.32
N SER A 175 14.85 18.22 -0.41
CA SER A 175 15.86 19.14 0.12
C SER A 175 15.46 20.59 -0.16
N PRO A 176 16.21 21.62 0.26
CA PRO A 176 15.87 23.00 -0.05
C PRO A 176 15.76 23.33 -1.56
N SER A 177 16.39 22.55 -2.44
CA SER A 177 16.44 22.87 -3.87
C SER A 177 16.12 21.69 -4.80
N LYS A 178 15.89 20.49 -4.28
CA LYS A 178 15.69 19.27 -5.08
C LYS A 178 14.58 18.42 -4.50
N LEU A 179 13.77 17.85 -5.39
CA LEU A 179 12.90 16.72 -5.08
C LEU A 179 13.54 15.46 -5.67
N ILE A 180 13.55 14.37 -4.91
CA ILE A 180 14.22 13.13 -5.31
C ILE A 180 13.24 11.98 -5.09
N ALA A 181 13.04 11.17 -6.10
CA ALA A 181 12.26 9.94 -6.00
C ALA A 181 13.22 8.74 -6.09
N VAL A 182 13.02 7.76 -5.22
CA VAL A 182 13.91 6.60 -5.08
C VAL A 182 13.08 5.34 -5.00
N ARG A 183 13.51 4.29 -5.68
CA ARG A 183 12.88 2.98 -5.59
C ARG A 183 13.93 1.91 -5.23
N ASP A 184 13.59 0.96 -4.38
CA ASP A 184 14.49 -0.13 -4.01
C ASP A 184 14.93 -1.00 -5.19
N GLU A 185 16.01 -1.76 -5.04
CA GLU A 185 16.64 -2.54 -6.12
C GLU A 185 15.74 -3.66 -6.68
N ASN A 186 14.78 -4.16 -5.87
CA ASN A 186 13.80 -5.15 -6.30
C ASN A 186 12.52 -4.51 -6.89
N GLY A 187 12.26 -3.22 -6.58
CA GLY A 187 11.07 -2.51 -6.99
C GLY A 187 9.79 -3.03 -6.36
N PHE A 188 9.83 -3.38 -5.05
CA PHE A 188 8.68 -3.96 -4.35
C PHE A 188 7.42 -3.13 -4.42
N ARG A 189 7.56 -1.80 -4.27
CA ARG A 189 6.44 -0.87 -4.26
C ARG A 189 6.42 -0.02 -5.52
N PRO A 190 5.24 0.27 -6.09
CA PRO A 190 5.16 1.11 -7.27
C PRO A 190 5.56 2.55 -6.94
N LEU A 191 6.17 3.21 -7.91
CA LEU A 191 6.48 4.63 -7.89
C LEU A 191 6.56 5.13 -9.32
N CYS A 192 5.82 6.19 -9.65
CA CYS A 192 5.79 6.77 -10.97
C CYS A 192 5.90 8.29 -10.92
N TYR A 193 6.15 8.91 -12.07
CA TYR A 193 6.11 10.35 -12.17
C TYR A 193 5.50 10.83 -13.48
N GLY A 194 5.01 12.04 -13.44
CA GLY A 194 4.42 12.75 -14.57
C GLY A 194 4.75 14.23 -14.56
N GLN A 195 4.24 14.95 -15.54
CA GLN A 195 4.47 16.38 -15.69
C GLN A 195 3.16 17.11 -16.00
N CYS A 196 2.92 18.19 -15.29
CA CYS A 196 1.81 19.12 -15.55
C CYS A 196 2.13 20.06 -16.73
N ALA A 197 1.10 20.70 -17.26
CA ALA A 197 1.24 21.65 -18.38
C ALA A 197 2.09 22.89 -18.03
N ASP A 198 2.19 23.25 -16.75
CA ASP A 198 3.02 24.36 -16.25
C ASP A 198 4.51 23.98 -16.08
N GLY A 199 4.87 22.74 -16.43
CA GLY A 199 6.21 22.20 -16.28
C GLY A 199 6.52 21.57 -14.93
N SER A 200 5.58 21.59 -13.98
CA SER A 200 5.74 20.94 -12.67
C SER A 200 5.85 19.42 -12.80
N TYR A 201 6.81 18.81 -12.12
CA TYR A 201 6.92 17.36 -12.00
C TYR A 201 6.13 16.86 -10.80
N VAL A 202 5.43 15.78 -10.98
CA VAL A 202 4.65 15.11 -9.93
C VAL A 202 5.12 13.67 -9.78
N VAL A 203 5.41 13.25 -8.56
CA VAL A 203 5.78 11.88 -8.18
C VAL A 203 4.68 11.30 -7.33
N ALA A 204 4.27 10.05 -7.57
CA ALA A 204 3.24 9.38 -6.81
C ALA A 204 3.44 7.87 -6.74
N SER A 205 2.90 7.24 -5.72
CA SER A 205 2.83 5.77 -5.62
C SER A 205 2.00 5.15 -6.75
N GLU A 206 0.96 5.85 -7.24
CA GLU A 206 0.09 5.35 -8.30
C GLU A 206 -0.24 6.43 -9.33
N SER A 207 -0.49 6.00 -10.59
CA SER A 207 -0.82 6.91 -11.70
C SER A 207 -2.15 7.63 -11.51
N CYS A 208 -3.12 7.05 -10.79
CA CYS A 208 -4.40 7.71 -10.49
C CYS A 208 -4.23 9.04 -9.72
N ALA A 209 -3.15 9.19 -8.95
CA ALA A 209 -2.85 10.45 -8.28
C ALA A 209 -2.28 11.50 -9.24
N LEU A 210 -1.55 11.08 -10.28
CA LEU A 210 -1.11 11.95 -11.37
C LEU A 210 -2.32 12.49 -12.15
N ASP A 211 -3.24 11.60 -12.52
CA ASP A 211 -4.46 11.95 -13.24
C ASP A 211 -5.30 12.96 -12.45
N THR A 212 -5.44 12.72 -11.13
CA THR A 212 -6.22 13.60 -10.25
C THR A 212 -5.70 15.03 -10.20
N VAL A 213 -4.39 15.24 -10.33
CA VAL A 213 -3.78 16.58 -10.33
C VAL A 213 -3.48 17.10 -11.73
N GLY A 214 -3.92 16.41 -12.79
CA GLY A 214 -3.75 16.80 -14.19
C GLY A 214 -2.31 16.67 -14.70
N ALA A 215 -1.51 15.82 -14.09
CA ALA A 215 -0.16 15.52 -14.55
C ALA A 215 -0.19 14.40 -15.60
N ARG A 216 0.38 14.66 -16.77
CA ARG A 216 0.57 13.64 -17.80
C ARG A 216 1.61 12.61 -17.32
N PHE A 217 1.22 11.34 -17.25
CA PHE A 217 2.13 10.23 -16.93
C PHE A 217 3.32 10.20 -17.90
N ILE A 218 4.53 10.09 -17.36
CA ILE A 218 5.75 9.93 -18.13
C ILE A 218 6.18 8.46 -18.09
N ARG A 219 6.45 7.93 -16.89
CA ARG A 219 6.83 6.53 -16.71
C ARG A 219 6.86 6.12 -15.22
N ASP A 220 6.93 4.83 -15.01
CA ASP A 220 7.32 4.26 -13.73
C ASP A 220 8.82 4.50 -13.46
N ILE A 221 9.20 4.60 -12.18
CA ILE A 221 10.60 4.66 -11.75
C ILE A 221 11.12 3.23 -11.67
N LYS A 222 12.24 2.96 -12.33
CA LYS A 222 12.82 1.61 -12.40
C LYS A 222 13.24 1.10 -11.01
N PRO A 223 13.25 -0.21 -10.78
CA PRO A 223 13.92 -0.80 -9.62
C PRO A 223 15.38 -0.33 -9.52
N GLY A 224 15.77 0.17 -8.33
CA GLY A 224 17.11 0.70 -8.08
C GLY A 224 17.37 2.12 -8.61
N GLU A 225 16.38 2.79 -9.17
CA GLU A 225 16.58 4.13 -9.77
C GLU A 225 16.36 5.24 -8.75
N ILE A 226 17.18 6.29 -8.89
CA ILE A 226 17.02 7.59 -8.24
C ILE A 226 16.69 8.61 -9.33
N VAL A 227 15.58 9.32 -9.24
CA VAL A 227 15.23 10.42 -10.13
C VAL A 227 15.29 11.74 -9.36
N VAL A 228 16.09 12.67 -9.85
CA VAL A 228 16.31 13.99 -9.24
C VAL A 228 15.62 15.05 -10.10
N PHE A 229 14.68 15.77 -9.50
CA PHE A 229 13.95 16.87 -10.12
C PHE A 229 14.53 18.19 -9.64
N THR A 230 14.88 19.04 -10.59
CA THR A 230 15.42 20.39 -10.39
C THR A 230 14.80 21.35 -11.40
N LYS A 231 15.13 22.63 -11.29
CA LYS A 231 14.75 23.64 -12.30
C LYS A 231 15.28 23.33 -13.72
N ASP A 232 16.33 22.53 -13.82
CA ASP A 232 16.96 22.15 -15.08
C ASP A 232 16.34 20.88 -15.69
N GLY A 233 15.35 20.28 -15.00
CA GLY A 233 14.62 19.08 -15.43
C GLY A 233 14.78 17.89 -14.51
N ALA A 234 14.40 16.71 -15.01
CA ALA A 234 14.52 15.43 -14.34
C ALA A 234 15.78 14.69 -14.81
N ARG A 235 16.58 14.20 -13.86
CA ARG A 235 17.81 13.42 -14.13
C ARG A 235 17.77 12.10 -13.37
N ALA A 236 18.02 11.00 -14.08
CA ALA A 236 18.10 9.65 -13.51
C ALA A 236 19.54 9.32 -13.06
N ILE A 237 19.66 8.54 -11.97
CA ILE A 237 20.88 7.87 -11.52
C ILE A 237 20.50 6.38 -11.41
N GLU A 238 21.22 5.53 -12.14
CA GLU A 238 20.87 4.11 -12.32
C GLU A 238 21.93 3.16 -11.71
N ASP A 239 22.73 3.63 -10.75
CA ASP A 239 23.85 2.88 -10.17
C ASP A 239 23.40 1.57 -9.49
N HIS A 240 22.16 1.54 -8.98
CA HIS A 240 21.55 0.39 -8.34
C HIS A 240 20.59 -0.41 -9.25
N CYS A 241 20.37 0.04 -10.49
CA CYS A 241 19.49 -0.68 -11.41
C CYS A 241 20.09 -2.02 -11.83
N ASN A 242 19.24 -3.05 -11.98
CA ASN A 242 19.61 -4.42 -12.36
C ASN A 242 20.62 -5.10 -11.41
N LYS A 243 20.69 -4.69 -10.14
CA LYS A 243 21.55 -5.31 -9.11
C LYS A 243 20.86 -6.47 -8.39
N ALA A 244 19.54 -6.46 -8.34
CA ALA A 244 18.72 -7.49 -7.73
C ALA A 244 17.63 -7.98 -8.72
N PRO A 245 17.05 -9.16 -8.52
CA PRO A 245 15.89 -9.60 -9.28
C PRO A 245 14.70 -8.68 -9.02
N GLU A 246 13.94 -8.37 -10.06
CA GLU A 246 12.68 -7.63 -9.90
C GLU A 246 11.69 -8.44 -9.05
N GLY A 247 10.98 -7.77 -8.17
CA GLY A 247 10.10 -8.38 -7.19
C GLY A 247 8.91 -7.50 -6.82
N LEU A 248 8.25 -6.89 -7.83
CA LEU A 248 7.04 -6.10 -7.57
C LEU A 248 6.02 -6.95 -6.81
N CYS A 249 5.47 -6.42 -5.73
CA CYS A 249 4.45 -7.11 -4.95
C CYS A 249 3.22 -7.41 -5.83
N VAL A 250 2.91 -8.68 -6.08
CA VAL A 250 1.76 -9.06 -6.91
C VAL A 250 0.44 -8.58 -6.30
N PHE A 251 0.41 -8.39 -4.98
CA PHE A 251 -0.78 -7.94 -4.27
C PHE A 251 -1.15 -6.48 -4.57
N GLU A 252 -0.23 -5.71 -5.16
CA GLU A 252 -0.54 -4.39 -5.73
C GLU A 252 -1.64 -4.50 -6.80
N TYR A 253 -1.58 -5.49 -7.68
CA TYR A 253 -2.64 -5.73 -8.67
C TYR A 253 -3.90 -6.36 -8.06
N ILE A 254 -3.75 -7.27 -7.11
CA ILE A 254 -4.89 -8.00 -6.53
C ILE A 254 -5.75 -7.06 -5.68
N TYR A 255 -5.11 -6.21 -4.85
CA TYR A 255 -5.83 -5.45 -3.84
C TYR A 255 -5.41 -3.99 -3.68
N PHE A 256 -4.10 -3.68 -3.49
CA PHE A 256 -3.69 -2.36 -3.01
C PHE A 256 -3.97 -1.23 -3.98
N SER A 257 -3.56 -1.37 -5.24
CA SER A 257 -3.70 -0.29 -6.22
C SER A 257 -5.15 -0.13 -6.69
N ARG A 258 -5.54 1.10 -7.01
CA ARG A 258 -6.86 1.39 -7.57
C ARG A 258 -7.01 0.78 -8.97
N PRO A 259 -8.21 0.32 -9.36
CA PRO A 259 -8.44 -0.27 -10.68
C PRO A 259 -8.11 0.66 -11.85
N ASP A 260 -8.23 1.96 -11.67
CA ASP A 260 -7.92 3.00 -12.65
C ASP A 260 -6.42 3.35 -12.72
N SER A 261 -5.59 2.73 -11.89
CA SER A 261 -4.14 2.89 -11.96
C SER A 261 -3.50 1.99 -13.01
N VAL A 262 -2.38 2.47 -13.56
CA VAL A 262 -1.44 1.69 -14.37
C VAL A 262 -0.14 1.54 -13.57
N VAL A 263 0.31 0.30 -13.40
CA VAL A 263 1.55 -0.04 -12.67
C VAL A 263 2.42 -0.86 -13.59
N GLU A 264 3.68 -0.49 -13.77
CA GLU A 264 4.63 -1.14 -14.68
C GLU A 264 4.04 -1.42 -16.07
N GLY A 265 3.30 -0.45 -16.62
CA GLY A 265 2.67 -0.56 -17.93
C GLY A 265 1.43 -1.47 -18.01
N CYS A 266 1.01 -2.09 -16.91
CA CYS A 266 -0.20 -2.91 -16.87
C CYS A 266 -1.34 -2.20 -16.12
N SER A 267 -2.53 -2.17 -16.74
CA SER A 267 -3.75 -1.70 -16.07
C SER A 267 -4.14 -2.65 -14.93
N VAL A 268 -4.34 -2.10 -13.73
CA VAL A 268 -4.79 -2.87 -12.55
C VAL A 268 -6.16 -3.51 -12.82
N HIS A 269 -7.08 -2.77 -13.46
CA HIS A 269 -8.37 -3.31 -13.90
C HIS A 269 -8.20 -4.55 -14.80
N SER A 270 -7.33 -4.46 -15.82
CA SER A 270 -7.08 -5.57 -16.74
C SER A 270 -6.45 -6.78 -16.02
N ALA A 271 -5.55 -6.55 -15.09
CA ALA A 271 -4.94 -7.60 -14.27
C ALA A 271 -6.00 -8.33 -13.43
N ARG A 272 -6.92 -7.60 -12.79
CA ARG A 272 -8.02 -8.18 -11.99
C ARG A 272 -9.02 -8.94 -12.87
N LEU A 273 -9.36 -8.43 -14.05
CA LEU A 273 -10.18 -9.20 -15.02
C LEU A 273 -9.52 -10.54 -15.36
N ARG A 274 -8.21 -10.54 -15.58
CA ARG A 274 -7.44 -11.75 -15.90
C ARG A 274 -7.39 -12.73 -14.72
N ALA A 275 -7.24 -12.21 -13.49
CA ALA A 275 -7.31 -13.03 -12.27
C ALA A 275 -8.65 -13.78 -12.18
N GLY A 276 -9.76 -13.09 -12.45
CA GLY A 276 -11.09 -13.71 -12.51
C GLY A 276 -11.24 -14.74 -13.62
N ALA A 277 -10.67 -14.50 -14.80
CA ALA A 277 -10.68 -15.46 -15.89
C ALA A 277 -9.89 -16.74 -15.53
N PHE A 278 -8.71 -16.60 -14.91
CA PHE A 278 -7.94 -17.76 -14.43
C PHE A 278 -8.68 -18.53 -13.34
N LEU A 279 -9.34 -17.86 -12.41
CA LEU A 279 -10.19 -18.51 -11.41
C LEU A 279 -11.32 -19.35 -12.04
N ALA A 280 -11.93 -18.87 -13.12
CA ALA A 280 -12.97 -19.62 -13.82
C ALA A 280 -12.42 -20.88 -14.50
N LEU A 281 -11.18 -20.85 -14.97
CA LEU A 281 -10.49 -22.01 -15.55
C LEU A 281 -10.01 -23.01 -14.49
N GLU A 282 -9.46 -22.52 -13.38
CA GLU A 282 -8.95 -23.36 -12.30
C GLU A 282 -10.06 -23.99 -11.45
N HIS A 283 -11.15 -23.25 -11.23
CA HIS A 283 -12.25 -23.65 -10.35
C HIS A 283 -13.63 -23.48 -11.02
N PRO A 284 -13.90 -24.18 -12.11
CA PRO A 284 -15.20 -24.10 -12.78
C PRO A 284 -16.31 -24.62 -11.86
N VAL A 285 -17.48 -24.03 -11.97
CA VAL A 285 -18.68 -24.46 -11.22
C VAL A 285 -19.95 -24.12 -12.01
N GLN A 286 -21.00 -24.90 -11.82
CA GLN A 286 -22.31 -24.59 -12.35
C GLN A 286 -23.05 -23.67 -11.38
N ALA A 287 -23.33 -22.45 -11.80
CA ALA A 287 -24.01 -21.44 -11.00
C ALA A 287 -24.92 -20.56 -11.86
N ASP A 288 -25.76 -19.78 -11.20
CA ASP A 288 -26.77 -18.97 -11.86
C ASP A 288 -26.36 -17.49 -11.96
N VAL A 289 -25.41 -17.04 -11.08
CA VAL A 289 -24.92 -15.67 -11.07
C VAL A 289 -23.52 -15.57 -10.46
N VAL A 290 -22.70 -14.69 -11.00
CA VAL A 290 -21.41 -14.27 -10.42
C VAL A 290 -21.58 -12.92 -9.73
N VAL A 291 -21.10 -12.81 -8.50
CA VAL A 291 -21.19 -11.59 -7.67
C VAL A 291 -19.80 -11.24 -7.16
N GLY A 292 -19.39 -9.98 -7.30
CA GLY A 292 -18.15 -9.47 -6.71
C GLY A 292 -18.38 -8.84 -5.34
N VAL A 293 -17.45 -9.08 -4.42
CA VAL A 293 -17.42 -8.36 -3.14
C VAL A 293 -16.88 -6.95 -3.38
N PRO A 294 -17.62 -5.89 -3.06
CA PRO A 294 -17.17 -4.52 -3.26
C PRO A 294 -16.04 -4.11 -2.28
N ASP A 295 -14.98 -3.38 -2.71
CA ASP A 295 -14.79 -2.91 -4.09
C ASP A 295 -13.82 -3.82 -4.87
N SER A 296 -12.91 -4.53 -4.19
CA SER A 296 -11.77 -5.27 -4.75
C SER A 296 -12.14 -6.49 -5.58
N GLY A 297 -13.21 -7.20 -5.21
CA GLY A 297 -13.67 -8.40 -5.93
C GLY A 297 -14.46 -8.13 -7.21
N ILE A 298 -14.85 -6.87 -7.50
CA ILE A 298 -15.74 -6.55 -8.62
C ILE A 298 -15.11 -6.90 -9.97
N ASP A 299 -13.89 -6.42 -10.23
CA ASP A 299 -13.23 -6.64 -11.53
C ASP A 299 -12.95 -8.12 -11.78
N ALA A 300 -12.47 -8.83 -10.76
CA ALA A 300 -12.27 -10.28 -10.85
C ALA A 300 -13.59 -11.02 -11.11
N ALA A 301 -14.69 -10.59 -10.49
CA ALA A 301 -16.02 -11.17 -10.75
C ALA A 301 -16.48 -10.97 -12.21
N VAL A 302 -16.25 -9.78 -12.77
CA VAL A 302 -16.51 -9.52 -14.20
C VAL A 302 -15.65 -10.42 -15.10
N GLY A 303 -14.36 -10.58 -14.75
CA GLY A 303 -13.45 -11.49 -15.47
C GLY A 303 -13.90 -12.95 -15.39
N TYR A 304 -14.30 -13.43 -14.21
CA TYR A 304 -14.84 -14.76 -14.00
C TYR A 304 -16.13 -14.98 -14.83
N ALA A 305 -17.06 -14.03 -14.78
CA ALA A 305 -18.32 -14.11 -15.52
C ALA A 305 -18.11 -14.20 -17.03
N ARG A 306 -17.20 -13.36 -17.57
CA ARG A 306 -16.86 -13.39 -19.01
C ARG A 306 -16.27 -14.72 -19.43
N GLN A 307 -15.38 -15.30 -18.62
CA GLN A 307 -14.70 -16.55 -18.95
C GLN A 307 -15.61 -17.77 -18.77
N SER A 308 -16.45 -17.80 -17.74
CA SER A 308 -17.33 -18.93 -17.43
C SER A 308 -18.64 -18.92 -18.23
N GLY A 309 -19.03 -17.78 -18.78
CA GLY A 309 -20.34 -17.57 -19.39
C GLY A 309 -21.50 -17.43 -18.38
N ILE A 310 -21.23 -17.46 -17.08
CA ILE A 310 -22.24 -17.24 -16.04
C ILE A 310 -22.50 -15.73 -15.91
N PRO A 311 -23.78 -15.27 -15.91
CA PRO A 311 -24.09 -13.85 -15.84
C PRO A 311 -23.52 -13.17 -14.60
N TYR A 312 -22.94 -11.97 -14.76
CA TYR A 312 -22.58 -11.10 -13.63
C TYR A 312 -23.83 -10.39 -13.09
N GLY A 313 -23.94 -10.32 -11.75
CA GLY A 313 -25.02 -9.60 -11.07
C GLY A 313 -24.52 -8.82 -9.85
N ILE A 314 -25.16 -7.69 -9.58
CA ILE A 314 -24.89 -6.92 -8.36
C ILE A 314 -25.66 -7.57 -7.20
N GLY A 315 -24.98 -8.38 -6.40
CA GLY A 315 -25.56 -9.05 -5.23
C GLY A 315 -25.23 -8.35 -3.90
N LEU A 316 -24.21 -7.49 -3.91
CA LEU A 316 -23.71 -6.74 -2.75
C LEU A 316 -23.52 -5.27 -3.11
N ILE A 317 -23.90 -4.38 -2.20
CA ILE A 317 -23.71 -2.94 -2.31
C ILE A 317 -22.98 -2.43 -1.06
N LYS A 318 -21.90 -1.69 -1.28
CA LYS A 318 -21.19 -0.99 -0.21
C LYS A 318 -21.82 0.37 0.05
N ASN A 319 -22.09 0.67 1.31
CA ASN A 319 -22.51 2.02 1.72
C ASN A 319 -21.31 2.97 1.63
N LYS A 320 -21.30 3.83 0.62
CA LYS A 320 -20.21 4.78 0.35
C LYS A 320 -20.10 5.92 1.37
N TYR A 321 -21.15 6.17 2.15
CA TYR A 321 -21.20 7.23 3.15
C TYR A 321 -20.64 6.81 4.53
N ILE A 322 -20.23 5.55 4.67
CA ILE A 322 -19.66 5.03 5.91
C ILE A 322 -18.18 4.81 5.73
N GLY A 323 -17.39 5.71 6.33
CA GLY A 323 -15.93 5.57 6.41
C GLY A 323 -15.49 4.41 7.32
N ARG A 324 -14.22 4.00 7.24
CA ARG A 324 -13.64 2.97 8.13
C ARG A 324 -13.57 3.43 9.58
N THR A 325 -13.55 4.73 9.84
CA THR A 325 -13.49 5.37 11.15
C THR A 325 -14.88 5.55 11.79
N PHE A 326 -15.96 5.13 11.14
CA PHE A 326 -17.29 5.27 11.70
C PHE A 326 -17.42 4.55 13.06
N ILE A 327 -17.61 5.34 14.12
CA ILE A 327 -17.91 4.88 15.47
C ILE A 327 -19.43 4.97 15.65
N ALA A 328 -20.12 3.82 15.71
CA ALA A 328 -21.55 3.82 15.99
C ALA A 328 -21.81 4.37 17.41
N PRO A 329 -22.85 5.21 17.61
CA PRO A 329 -23.27 5.64 18.94
C PRO A 329 -23.67 4.43 19.79
N GLY A 330 -23.03 4.27 20.95
CA GLY A 330 -23.28 3.15 21.88
C GLY A 330 -22.32 1.97 21.67
N GLN A 331 -22.23 1.11 22.70
CA GLN A 331 -21.48 -0.16 22.64
C GLN A 331 -22.25 -1.20 21.81
N SER A 332 -22.52 -0.91 20.54
CA SER A 332 -23.10 -1.89 19.64
C SER A 332 -22.08 -2.96 19.28
N ASN A 333 -22.51 -4.21 19.27
CA ASN A 333 -21.71 -5.37 18.94
C ASN A 333 -21.00 -5.18 17.60
N ARG A 334 -19.79 -5.73 17.49
CA ARG A 334 -18.97 -5.72 16.26
C ARG A 334 -19.70 -6.32 15.04
N GLU A 335 -20.78 -7.05 15.26
CA GLU A 335 -21.68 -7.62 14.25
C GLU A 335 -22.45 -6.53 13.50
N ASP A 336 -22.93 -5.49 14.17
CA ASP A 336 -23.68 -4.39 13.55
C ASP A 336 -22.86 -3.59 12.53
N LYS A 337 -21.53 -3.53 12.71
CA LYS A 337 -20.65 -2.76 11.81
C LYS A 337 -20.53 -3.33 10.39
N VAL A 338 -20.76 -4.62 10.18
CA VAL A 338 -20.73 -5.23 8.84
C VAL A 338 -22.04 -4.97 8.11
N HIS A 339 -23.17 -5.12 8.79
CA HIS A 339 -24.51 -4.81 8.23
C HIS A 339 -24.64 -3.35 7.79
N ILE A 340 -23.97 -2.42 8.49
CA ILE A 340 -23.97 -1.01 8.11
C ILE A 340 -23.14 -0.73 6.84
N LYS A 341 -22.09 -1.52 6.59
CA LYS A 341 -21.15 -1.29 5.46
C LYS A 341 -21.54 -1.98 4.17
N LEU A 342 -22.14 -3.18 4.25
CA LEU A 342 -22.48 -3.99 3.09
C LEU A 342 -23.94 -4.44 3.20
N ASN A 343 -24.70 -4.21 2.14
CA ASN A 343 -26.06 -4.68 2.00
C ASN A 343 -26.18 -5.68 0.83
N THR A 344 -27.09 -6.64 0.98
CA THR A 344 -27.40 -7.64 -0.06
C THR A 344 -28.54 -7.16 -0.97
N VAL A 345 -28.49 -7.57 -2.22
CA VAL A 345 -29.58 -7.38 -3.19
C VAL A 345 -30.30 -8.72 -3.37
N SER A 346 -31.33 -8.94 -2.56
CA SER A 346 -32.04 -10.24 -2.48
C SER A 346 -32.62 -10.68 -3.84
N SER A 347 -33.09 -9.76 -4.68
CA SER A 347 -33.58 -10.09 -6.03
C SER A 347 -32.49 -10.70 -6.95
N THR A 348 -31.22 -10.44 -6.68
CA THR A 348 -30.10 -11.05 -7.40
C THR A 348 -29.71 -12.40 -6.80
N LEU A 349 -29.91 -12.62 -5.50
CA LEU A 349 -29.36 -13.75 -4.74
C LEU A 349 -30.39 -14.86 -4.46
N ALA A 350 -31.64 -14.50 -4.17
CA ALA A 350 -32.63 -15.44 -3.66
C ALA A 350 -32.88 -16.64 -4.61
N GLY A 351 -32.78 -17.84 -4.07
CA GLY A 351 -32.99 -19.12 -4.76
C GLY A 351 -31.87 -19.50 -5.73
N LYS A 352 -30.81 -18.69 -5.87
CA LYS A 352 -29.75 -18.92 -6.87
C LYS A 352 -28.51 -19.61 -6.28
N ARG A 353 -27.78 -20.30 -7.15
CA ARG A 353 -26.40 -20.73 -6.94
C ARG A 353 -25.50 -19.53 -7.28
N VAL A 354 -24.74 -19.06 -6.31
CA VAL A 354 -23.95 -17.82 -6.41
C VAL A 354 -22.47 -18.16 -6.46
N VAL A 355 -21.75 -17.67 -7.46
CA VAL A 355 -20.29 -17.58 -7.38
C VAL A 355 -19.96 -16.23 -6.77
N LEU A 356 -19.41 -16.24 -5.55
CA LEU A 356 -18.98 -15.05 -4.84
C LEU A 356 -17.48 -14.88 -5.04
N ILE A 357 -17.06 -13.73 -5.58
CA ILE A 357 -15.63 -13.43 -5.83
C ILE A 357 -15.14 -12.39 -4.82
N ASP A 358 -14.06 -12.72 -4.11
CA ASP A 358 -13.37 -11.81 -3.21
C ASP A 358 -11.87 -11.78 -3.52
N ASP A 359 -11.13 -10.80 -3.00
CA ASP A 359 -9.69 -10.65 -3.25
C ASP A 359 -8.87 -11.66 -2.44
N SER A 360 -9.15 -11.83 -1.15
CA SER A 360 -8.28 -12.59 -0.25
C SER A 360 -8.99 -13.08 1.02
N ILE A 361 -8.45 -14.12 1.64
CA ILE A 361 -8.83 -14.58 2.98
C ILE A 361 -7.57 -14.63 3.86
N VAL A 362 -7.56 -13.86 4.95
CA VAL A 362 -6.47 -13.88 5.93
C VAL A 362 -6.84 -14.69 7.16
N ARG A 363 -7.86 -14.24 7.92
CA ARG A 363 -8.33 -14.88 9.16
C ARG A 363 -9.69 -15.59 9.02
N GLY A 364 -10.39 -15.41 7.91
CA GLY A 364 -11.68 -16.04 7.59
C GLY A 364 -12.91 -15.42 8.26
N THR A 365 -12.75 -14.62 9.31
CA THR A 365 -13.91 -14.05 10.07
C THR A 365 -14.77 -13.11 9.23
N THR A 366 -14.16 -12.27 8.39
CA THR A 366 -14.87 -11.35 7.49
C THR A 366 -15.62 -12.13 6.42
N SER A 367 -14.96 -13.12 5.81
CA SER A 367 -15.57 -13.97 4.77
C SER A 367 -16.74 -14.78 5.30
N ALA A 368 -16.64 -15.35 6.52
CA ALA A 368 -17.74 -16.08 7.16
C ALA A 368 -18.97 -15.19 7.39
N ARG A 369 -18.78 -13.93 7.82
CA ARG A 369 -19.87 -12.96 7.99
C ARG A 369 -20.53 -12.59 6.66
N LEU A 370 -19.71 -12.33 5.65
CA LEU A 370 -20.15 -12.00 4.30
C LEU A 370 -21.00 -13.14 3.71
N VAL A 371 -20.54 -14.38 3.85
CA VAL A 371 -21.24 -15.58 3.39
C VAL A 371 -22.58 -15.73 4.11
N ARG A 372 -22.62 -15.46 5.43
CA ARG A 372 -23.88 -15.47 6.18
C ARG A 372 -24.87 -14.43 5.64
N LEU A 373 -24.44 -13.20 5.37
CA LEU A 373 -25.28 -12.16 4.76
C LEU A 373 -25.87 -12.61 3.40
N VAL A 374 -25.06 -13.24 2.54
CA VAL A 374 -25.51 -13.76 1.25
C VAL A 374 -26.48 -14.93 1.42
N ARG A 375 -26.25 -15.80 2.43
CA ARG A 375 -27.12 -16.92 2.76
C ARG A 375 -28.49 -16.43 3.29
N ASP A 376 -28.47 -15.44 4.18
CA ASP A 376 -29.68 -14.84 4.77
C ASP A 376 -30.52 -14.09 3.71
N ALA A 377 -29.88 -13.60 2.64
CA ALA A 377 -30.57 -13.05 1.48
C ALA A 377 -31.23 -14.11 0.57
N GLY A 378 -31.13 -15.40 0.93
CA GLY A 378 -31.82 -16.51 0.26
C GLY A 378 -30.99 -17.23 -0.81
N ALA A 379 -29.68 -17.06 -0.87
CA ALA A 379 -28.85 -17.83 -1.79
C ALA A 379 -28.93 -19.34 -1.49
N ARG A 380 -29.15 -20.16 -2.51
CA ARG A 380 -29.28 -21.62 -2.38
C ARG A 380 -27.92 -22.29 -2.20
N GLU A 381 -26.95 -21.89 -2.98
CA GLU A 381 -25.57 -22.37 -2.93
C GLU A 381 -24.62 -21.16 -3.06
N ILE A 382 -23.47 -21.22 -2.37
CA ILE A 382 -22.45 -20.17 -2.39
C ILE A 382 -21.11 -20.82 -2.69
N HIS A 383 -20.54 -20.50 -3.85
CA HIS A 383 -19.24 -20.94 -4.30
C HIS A 383 -18.26 -19.77 -4.20
N LEU A 384 -17.41 -19.78 -3.17
CA LEU A 384 -16.45 -18.69 -2.94
C LEU A 384 -15.18 -18.90 -3.77
N ARG A 385 -14.77 -17.86 -4.50
CA ARG A 385 -13.55 -17.84 -5.31
C ARG A 385 -12.71 -16.64 -4.92
N ILE A 386 -11.43 -16.87 -4.64
CA ILE A 386 -10.51 -15.89 -4.11
C ILE A 386 -9.45 -15.60 -5.16
N SER A 387 -9.33 -14.32 -5.57
CA SER A 387 -8.42 -13.90 -6.63
C SER A 387 -6.95 -13.78 -6.19
N ALA A 388 -6.64 -14.09 -4.92
CA ALA A 388 -5.29 -14.33 -4.42
C ALA A 388 -5.06 -15.81 -4.11
N PRO A 389 -3.82 -16.28 -4.10
CA PRO A 389 -3.44 -17.54 -3.44
C PRO A 389 -3.65 -17.46 -1.92
N PRO A 390 -3.68 -18.60 -1.20
CA PRO A 390 -3.75 -18.60 0.25
C PRO A 390 -2.49 -18.00 0.88
N PHE A 391 -2.67 -17.17 1.92
CA PHE A 391 -1.54 -16.66 2.71
C PHE A 391 -0.98 -17.75 3.61
N LEU A 392 0.29 -18.11 3.40
CA LEU A 392 0.99 -19.15 4.11
C LEU A 392 2.22 -18.64 4.89
N ASN A 393 2.65 -17.42 4.62
CA ASN A 393 3.86 -16.84 5.21
C ASN A 393 3.68 -15.37 5.54
N PRO A 394 4.46 -14.83 6.51
CA PRO A 394 4.48 -13.40 6.82
C PRO A 394 4.96 -12.57 5.63
N CYS A 395 4.65 -11.29 5.64
CA CYS A 395 5.24 -10.30 4.74
C CYS A 395 6.30 -9.48 5.49
N TYR A 396 7.48 -9.33 4.89
CA TYR A 396 8.58 -8.53 5.43
C TYR A 396 8.76 -7.20 4.71
N PHE A 397 7.97 -6.94 3.66
CA PHE A 397 8.17 -5.83 2.71
C PHE A 397 7.04 -4.79 2.72
N GLY A 398 6.25 -4.75 3.81
CA GLY A 398 5.32 -3.67 4.07
C GLY A 398 3.84 -4.05 4.19
N THR A 399 3.42 -5.28 3.87
CA THR A 399 2.04 -5.74 4.14
C THR A 399 1.89 -6.19 5.58
N ASP A 400 0.80 -5.79 6.27
CA ASP A 400 0.54 -6.14 7.68
C ASP A 400 0.12 -7.61 7.84
N ILE A 401 1.08 -8.50 7.60
CA ILE A 401 0.99 -9.94 7.85
C ILE A 401 2.25 -10.31 8.61
N ASP A 402 2.21 -10.17 9.93
CA ASP A 402 3.37 -10.23 10.81
C ASP A 402 3.68 -11.65 11.33
N SER A 403 2.72 -12.57 11.33
CA SER A 403 2.92 -13.94 11.82
C SER A 403 2.05 -14.97 11.12
N ARG A 404 2.47 -16.24 11.16
CA ARG A 404 1.70 -17.38 10.65
C ARG A 404 0.48 -17.73 11.51
N GLU A 405 0.54 -17.44 12.79
CA GLU A 405 -0.49 -17.83 13.77
C GLU A 405 -1.87 -17.26 13.45
N GLY A 406 -1.92 -16.04 12.89
CA GLY A 406 -3.15 -15.39 12.48
C GLY A 406 -3.70 -15.81 11.11
N LEU A 407 -2.95 -16.61 10.34
CA LEU A 407 -3.32 -17.00 8.98
C LEU A 407 -4.15 -18.27 8.99
N ILE A 408 -5.41 -18.19 8.50
CA ILE A 408 -6.32 -19.34 8.51
C ILE A 408 -5.76 -20.52 7.69
N ALA A 409 -5.10 -20.24 6.56
CA ALA A 409 -4.55 -21.26 5.67
C ALA A 409 -3.29 -21.94 6.21
N CYS A 410 -2.65 -21.40 7.27
CA CYS A 410 -1.57 -22.07 7.98
C CYS A 410 -2.08 -23.10 9.00
N ASN A 411 -3.28 -22.86 9.52
CA ASN A 411 -3.82 -23.62 10.66
C ASN A 411 -4.92 -24.62 10.24
N HIS A 412 -5.47 -24.49 9.04
CA HIS A 412 -6.59 -25.27 8.55
C HIS A 412 -6.41 -25.71 7.10
N SER A 413 -6.86 -26.90 6.79
CA SER A 413 -6.97 -27.39 5.42
C SER A 413 -8.06 -26.63 4.63
N LEU A 414 -8.04 -26.72 3.31
CA LEU A 414 -9.04 -26.10 2.45
C LEU A 414 -10.48 -26.50 2.82
N GLU A 415 -10.69 -27.78 3.14
CA GLU A 415 -12.00 -28.30 3.55
C GLU A 415 -12.46 -27.75 4.91
N GLU A 416 -11.55 -27.62 5.85
CA GLU A 416 -11.87 -27.01 7.15
C GLU A 416 -12.19 -25.53 6.98
N ILE A 417 -11.41 -24.78 6.16
CA ILE A 417 -11.69 -23.38 5.85
C ILE A 417 -13.05 -23.24 5.20
N ARG A 418 -13.39 -24.11 4.24
CA ARG A 418 -14.69 -24.17 3.60
C ARG A 418 -15.82 -24.32 4.65
N GLY A 419 -15.65 -25.22 5.59
CA GLY A 419 -16.58 -25.45 6.69
C GLY A 419 -16.70 -24.26 7.65
N ILE A 420 -15.57 -23.66 8.04
CA ILE A 420 -15.52 -22.49 8.95
C ILE A 420 -16.24 -21.29 8.32
N ILE A 421 -16.04 -21.06 7.01
CA ILE A 421 -16.67 -19.94 6.28
C ILE A 421 -18.13 -20.25 5.95
N GLY A 422 -18.52 -21.52 5.80
CA GLY A 422 -19.89 -21.96 5.55
C GLY A 422 -20.30 -21.90 4.07
N VAL A 423 -19.36 -22.15 3.15
CA VAL A 423 -19.59 -22.16 1.70
C VAL A 423 -19.70 -23.57 1.15
N ASP A 424 -20.38 -23.71 0.01
CA ASP A 424 -20.57 -25.01 -0.64
C ASP A 424 -19.31 -25.46 -1.41
N SER A 425 -18.49 -24.51 -1.91
CA SER A 425 -17.15 -24.77 -2.41
C SER A 425 -16.25 -23.55 -2.26
N LEU A 426 -14.94 -23.80 -2.10
CA LEU A 426 -13.90 -22.77 -1.99
C LEU A 426 -12.80 -23.04 -3.01
N GLY A 427 -12.32 -21.98 -3.69
CA GLY A 427 -11.19 -22.06 -4.60
C GLY A 427 -10.34 -20.80 -4.52
N TYR A 428 -9.02 -20.96 -4.46
CA TYR A 428 -8.03 -19.89 -4.51
C TYR A 428 -7.33 -19.87 -5.85
N LEU A 429 -6.96 -18.69 -6.31
CA LEU A 429 -6.09 -18.56 -7.48
C LEU A 429 -4.73 -19.22 -7.18
N SER A 430 -4.19 -19.95 -8.16
CA SER A 430 -2.85 -20.52 -8.01
C SER A 430 -1.76 -19.43 -8.01
N VAL A 431 -0.59 -19.71 -7.37
CA VAL A 431 0.56 -18.80 -7.39
C VAL A 431 1.05 -18.56 -8.82
N ASP A 432 1.04 -19.60 -9.65
CA ASP A 432 1.46 -19.50 -11.06
C ASP A 432 0.57 -18.58 -11.87
N SER A 433 -0.74 -18.64 -11.67
CA SER A 433 -1.68 -17.73 -12.31
C SER A 433 -1.58 -16.33 -11.75
N ALA A 434 -1.38 -16.17 -10.42
CA ALA A 434 -1.17 -14.88 -9.80
C ALA A 434 0.06 -14.14 -10.40
N ARG A 435 1.15 -14.84 -10.68
CA ARG A 435 2.32 -14.29 -11.37
C ARG A 435 2.05 -13.84 -12.81
N LYS A 436 0.96 -14.31 -13.43
CA LYS A 436 0.61 -14.03 -14.82
C LYS A 436 -0.50 -12.99 -14.99
N ILE A 437 -1.13 -12.51 -13.92
CA ILE A 437 -2.26 -11.57 -14.03
C ILE A 437 -1.85 -10.24 -14.68
N ALA A 438 -0.60 -9.83 -14.53
CA ALA A 438 -0.04 -8.61 -15.12
C ALA A 438 0.94 -8.88 -16.29
N ALA A 439 0.73 -9.95 -17.05
CA ALA A 439 1.63 -10.38 -18.13
C ALA A 439 1.80 -9.37 -19.29
N GLU A 440 0.95 -8.35 -19.39
CA GLU A 440 1.07 -7.25 -20.36
C GLU A 440 2.02 -6.14 -19.89
N GLY A 441 2.43 -6.18 -18.62
CA GLY A 441 3.31 -5.19 -18.02
C GLY A 441 4.79 -5.38 -18.37
N ASN A 442 5.59 -4.42 -17.93
CA ASN A 442 7.04 -4.39 -18.17
C ASN A 442 7.84 -5.09 -17.06
N CYS A 443 7.19 -5.48 -15.95
CA CYS A 443 7.83 -6.13 -14.81
C CYS A 443 8.24 -7.56 -15.15
N LYS A 444 9.50 -7.91 -14.85
CA LYS A 444 10.08 -9.23 -15.15
C LYS A 444 9.89 -10.25 -14.03
N GLY A 445 9.54 -9.79 -12.83
CA GLY A 445 9.38 -10.66 -11.67
C GLY A 445 8.47 -10.09 -10.59
N TYR A 446 7.74 -10.97 -9.91
CA TYR A 446 6.80 -10.61 -8.86
C TYR A 446 7.17 -11.25 -7.53
N CYS A 447 7.06 -10.49 -6.45
CA CYS A 447 7.10 -11.04 -5.10
C CYS A 447 5.77 -11.75 -4.80
N THR A 448 5.86 -13.03 -4.47
CA THR A 448 4.76 -13.87 -4.01
C THR A 448 5.10 -14.54 -2.67
N GLY A 449 6.07 -14.00 -1.92
CA GLY A 449 6.63 -14.63 -0.71
C GLY A 449 5.59 -14.97 0.35
N CYS A 450 4.59 -14.11 0.56
CA CYS A 450 3.48 -14.37 1.49
C CYS A 450 2.62 -15.60 1.09
N PHE A 451 2.63 -16.00 -0.18
CA PHE A 451 1.95 -17.19 -0.69
C PHE A 451 2.88 -18.40 -0.82
N SER A 452 4.06 -18.20 -1.41
CA SER A 452 4.98 -19.30 -1.79
C SER A 452 6.05 -19.60 -0.74
N GLY A 453 6.40 -18.66 0.14
CA GLY A 453 7.58 -18.73 1.00
C GLY A 453 8.89 -18.36 0.31
N GLU A 454 8.86 -18.06 -1.00
CA GLU A 454 10.02 -17.64 -1.78
C GLU A 454 10.05 -16.11 -1.88
N TYR A 455 11.05 -15.49 -1.31
CA TYR A 455 11.20 -14.05 -1.28
C TYR A 455 12.34 -13.60 -2.18
N PRO A 456 12.19 -12.49 -2.95
CA PRO A 456 13.24 -12.03 -3.87
C PRO A 456 14.41 -11.31 -3.20
N ALA A 457 14.32 -11.04 -1.88
CA ALA A 457 15.36 -10.36 -1.10
C ALA A 457 15.62 -11.07 0.23
N GLU A 458 16.73 -10.70 0.89
CA GLU A 458 17.10 -11.23 2.20
C GLU A 458 16.05 -10.92 3.27
N LEU A 459 15.73 -11.91 4.08
CA LEU A 459 14.81 -11.78 5.21
C LEU A 459 15.53 -11.20 6.43
N PRO A 460 14.82 -10.53 7.35
CA PRO A 460 15.41 -10.04 8.59
C PRO A 460 15.92 -11.19 9.45
N ALA A 461 17.07 -11.00 10.11
CA ALA A 461 17.68 -12.00 11.00
C ALA A 461 16.84 -12.27 12.26
N ALA A 462 16.02 -11.32 12.68
CA ALA A 462 15.10 -11.43 13.82
C ALA A 462 13.80 -10.64 13.53
N THR A 463 12.67 -11.22 13.93
CA THR A 463 11.33 -10.60 13.81
C THR A 463 10.92 -9.85 15.07
N GLU A 464 11.86 -9.43 15.90
CA GLU A 464 11.55 -8.73 17.14
C GLU A 464 10.91 -7.36 16.87
N LYS A 465 9.72 -7.14 17.45
CA LYS A 465 9.10 -5.83 17.53
C LYS A 465 9.99 -4.89 18.35
N ASN A 466 9.98 -3.61 18.00
CA ASN A 466 10.75 -2.59 18.66
C ASN A 466 10.51 -2.65 20.18
N LYS A 467 11.59 -2.74 20.97
CA LYS A 467 11.54 -2.79 22.45
C LYS A 467 10.74 -1.66 23.09
N PHE A 468 10.61 -0.52 22.40
CA PHE A 468 9.85 0.65 22.89
C PHE A 468 8.32 0.51 22.71
N GLU A 469 7.85 -0.54 22.07
CA GLU A 469 6.42 -0.85 21.87
C GLU A 469 5.91 -1.90 22.86
N LYS A 470 6.80 -2.52 23.64
CA LYS A 470 6.47 -3.49 24.70
C LYS A 470 6.52 -2.81 26.07
N ARG A 471 5.61 -3.22 26.96
CA ARG A 471 5.71 -2.83 28.37
C ARG A 471 6.92 -3.52 28.99
N ILE A 472 7.60 -2.86 29.91
CA ILE A 472 8.75 -3.45 30.63
C ILE A 472 8.38 -4.78 31.30
N SER A 473 7.14 -4.87 31.84
CA SER A 473 6.60 -6.10 32.43
C SER A 473 6.37 -7.25 31.42
N GLU A 474 6.36 -6.99 30.12
CA GLU A 474 6.22 -7.98 29.06
C GLU A 474 7.59 -8.41 28.49
N SER A 475 8.68 -7.74 28.89
CA SER A 475 10.05 -8.02 28.43
C SER A 475 10.84 -8.95 29.37
N GLU A 476 10.34 -9.23 30.56
CA GLU A 476 11.02 -10.09 31.56
C GLU A 476 10.73 -11.60 31.44
N GLU A 477 9.92 -12.03 30.46
CA GLU A 477 9.65 -13.47 30.23
C GLU A 477 10.61 -14.16 29.25
N THR A 478 11.71 -13.48 28.86
CA THR A 478 12.71 -14.02 27.91
C THR A 478 14.17 -13.77 28.34
N GLU A 479 14.49 -14.00 29.61
CA GLU A 479 15.87 -14.23 30.07
C GLU A 479 16.08 -15.72 30.48
#